data_1bdb617b483464a70539b370c8cef51d
#
_entry.id   1bdb617b483464a70539b370c8cef51d
#
_cell.length_a   1.000
_cell.length_b   1.000
_cell.length_c   1.000
_cell.angle_alpha   90.00
_cell.angle_beta   90.00
_cell.angle_gamma   90.00
#
_symmetry.space_group_name_H-M   'P 1'
#
loop_
_entity.id
_entity.type
_entity.pdbx_description
1 polymer ?
#
loop_
_entity_poly.entity_id
_entity_poly.type
_entity_poly.pdbx_seq_one_letter_code
_entity_poly.pdbx_strand_id
1 'polypeptide(L)'
;MKKFLALLLALVMALSLFACGKKENDSDKAKVKVGFITLHDENSTSDLNFINAAKAAIKNLGLTDADYILKTNIPEGQECYDTACDLAENGCNIIFADSFGHEPFMIDAAKKYENVQFCHSTGTRAHTEGLKNYHNAFASIYEGRYLAGIAAGMKLNEMIDNGTEINGVKVTKDNAKIGYVGAFTYAEVISGYTSFFLGARSVCPTATMEVTFTGSWYDEALEKEGAQQLIANGCKIISQHADSFGAPTACENAKVPNVSYNGSTKDAGPNTYIISSRIDWAPYYEYAIKAVMEGKTIDTDWTGTLATGSVVLEEINDAVAAKGTAEAIEAAKAKLEKGELHVFDTSTFTTRADDTMNAFKVDTLKVDGDGHITSYMADVDTDANYTGDTEAIKDGYFAESSDRSAPYFDLQIDGITLLNTKM
;
A
#
# COMPACT_ATOMS: atom_id res chain seq x y z
N MET A 1 -53.36 -37.00 41.48
CA MET A 1 -53.46 -35.94 40.44
C MET A 1 -52.96 -34.55 40.91
N LYS A 2 -53.24 -34.04 42.11
CA LYS A 2 -52.83 -32.68 42.58
C LYS A 2 -51.31 -32.55 42.80
N LYS A 3 -50.59 -33.62 43.14
CA LYS A 3 -49.11 -33.59 43.32
C LYS A 3 -48.33 -33.63 41.99
N PHE A 4 -48.91 -34.20 40.94
CA PHE A 4 -48.30 -34.19 39.60
C PHE A 4 -48.44 -32.84 38.89
N LEU A 5 -49.55 -32.11 39.17
CA LEU A 5 -49.77 -30.79 38.58
C LEU A 5 -48.81 -29.71 39.15
N ALA A 6 -48.48 -29.86 40.46
CA ALA A 6 -47.53 -28.95 41.12
C ALA A 6 -46.09 -29.14 40.62
N LEU A 7 -45.71 -30.40 40.29
CA LEU A 7 -44.38 -30.70 39.75
C LEU A 7 -44.23 -30.18 38.29
N LEU A 8 -45.30 -30.24 37.50
CA LEU A 8 -45.31 -29.75 36.13
C LEU A 8 -45.26 -28.22 36.07
N LEU A 9 -45.95 -27.52 37.00
CA LEU A 9 -45.84 -26.05 37.10
C LEU A 9 -44.48 -25.56 37.58
N ALA A 10 -43.80 -26.29 38.47
CA ALA A 10 -42.46 -25.98 38.92
C ALA A 10 -41.40 -26.19 37.80
N LEU A 11 -41.62 -27.22 36.94
CA LEU A 11 -40.74 -27.47 35.80
C LEU A 11 -40.90 -26.42 34.68
N VAL A 12 -42.13 -25.93 34.45
CA VAL A 12 -42.39 -24.86 33.46
C VAL A 12 -41.87 -23.51 33.94
N MET A 13 -41.89 -23.20 35.25
CA MET A 13 -41.28 -22.02 35.80
C MET A 13 -39.74 -22.09 35.82
N ALA A 14 -39.15 -23.27 35.95
CA ALA A 14 -37.68 -23.43 35.86
C ALA A 14 -37.16 -23.30 34.42
N LEU A 15 -37.96 -23.69 33.42
CA LEU A 15 -37.64 -23.54 32.00
C LEU A 15 -37.84 -22.10 31.47
N SER A 16 -38.68 -21.31 32.09
CA SER A 16 -38.86 -19.90 31.73
C SER A 16 -37.78 -18.95 32.29
N LEU A 17 -36.93 -19.41 33.21
CA LEU A 17 -35.77 -18.67 33.74
C LEU A 17 -34.48 -18.89 32.93
N PHE A 18 -34.46 -19.86 32.00
CA PHE A 18 -33.30 -20.08 31.11
C PHE A 18 -33.50 -19.45 29.72
N ALA A 19 -34.59 -18.77 29.43
CA ALA A 19 -34.88 -18.08 28.18
C ALA A 19 -34.62 -16.55 28.25
N CYS A 20 -33.98 -16.05 29.31
CA CYS A 20 -33.30 -14.74 29.26
C CYS A 20 -31.97 -14.96 28.56
N GLY A 21 -31.98 -14.90 27.24
CA GLY A 21 -30.79 -14.67 26.48
C GLY A 21 -30.07 -13.47 27.10
N LYS A 22 -28.83 -13.64 27.53
CA LYS A 22 -27.96 -12.49 27.79
C LYS A 22 -28.07 -11.59 26.57
N LYS A 23 -28.79 -10.48 26.66
CA LYS A 23 -28.43 -9.30 25.92
C LYS A 23 -26.99 -9.04 26.36
N GLU A 24 -26.05 -9.21 25.49
CA GLU A 24 -24.74 -8.58 25.66
C GLU A 24 -25.05 -7.13 25.99
N ASN A 25 -24.74 -6.76 27.21
CA ASN A 25 -24.83 -5.36 27.60
C ASN A 25 -23.83 -4.60 26.75
N ASP A 26 -24.29 -3.79 25.86
CA ASP A 26 -23.52 -2.79 25.11
C ASP A 26 -22.80 -1.78 26.02
N SER A 27 -22.92 -1.97 27.35
CA SER A 27 -22.36 -1.09 28.39
C SER A 27 -20.93 -1.45 28.84
N ASP A 28 -20.33 -2.53 28.34
CA ASP A 28 -18.98 -2.97 28.75
C ASP A 28 -17.88 -2.69 27.70
N LYS A 29 -18.21 -2.11 26.55
CA LYS A 29 -17.19 -1.60 25.64
C LYS A 29 -16.60 -0.32 26.21
N ALA A 30 -15.30 -0.29 26.43
CA ALA A 30 -14.61 0.93 26.83
C ALA A 30 -14.92 2.04 25.81
N LYS A 31 -15.29 3.22 26.30
CA LYS A 31 -15.51 4.36 25.41
C LYS A 31 -14.16 4.72 24.77
N VAL A 32 -14.05 4.54 23.45
CA VAL A 32 -12.85 4.87 22.68
C VAL A 32 -12.99 6.24 22.05
N LYS A 33 -11.89 7.01 22.04
CA LYS A 33 -11.74 8.22 21.24
C LYS A 33 -10.52 8.07 20.37
N VAL A 34 -10.68 8.33 19.08
CA VAL A 34 -9.67 8.03 18.03
C VAL A 34 -9.09 9.34 17.50
N GLY A 35 -7.78 9.42 17.35
CA GLY A 35 -7.08 10.49 16.65
C GLY A 35 -6.57 10.03 15.29
N PHE A 36 -6.68 10.88 14.26
CA PHE A 36 -6.07 10.66 12.96
C PHE A 36 -5.25 11.89 12.55
N ILE A 37 -4.06 11.65 12.02
CA ILE A 37 -3.13 12.67 11.53
C ILE A 37 -2.82 12.32 10.09
N THR A 38 -3.02 13.29 9.15
CA THR A 38 -2.65 13.13 7.75
C THR A 38 -1.70 14.25 7.30
N LEU A 39 -0.78 13.91 6.37
CA LEU A 39 0.19 14.85 5.85
C LEU A 39 -0.47 15.97 5.04
N HIS A 40 -1.43 15.58 4.18
CA HIS A 40 -2.21 16.50 3.36
C HIS A 40 -3.71 16.33 3.68
N ASP A 41 -4.56 16.79 2.78
CA ASP A 41 -6.01 16.66 2.83
C ASP A 41 -6.54 15.80 1.67
N GLU A 42 -7.83 15.85 1.40
CA GLU A 42 -8.49 15.06 0.36
C GLU A 42 -8.06 15.36 -1.08
N ASN A 43 -7.18 16.34 -1.31
CA ASN A 43 -6.61 16.61 -2.64
C ASN A 43 -5.47 15.66 -2.99
N SER A 44 -4.82 15.03 -2.00
CA SER A 44 -3.86 13.96 -2.18
C SER A 44 -4.58 12.62 -2.31
N THR A 45 -4.23 11.81 -3.30
CA THR A 45 -4.86 10.50 -3.51
C THR A 45 -4.54 9.53 -2.37
N SER A 46 -3.33 9.62 -1.80
CA SER A 46 -2.91 8.81 -0.65
C SER A 46 -3.67 9.20 0.60
N ASP A 47 -3.63 10.48 1.00
CA ASP A 47 -4.31 10.96 2.20
C ASP A 47 -5.82 10.76 2.12
N LEU A 48 -6.42 10.89 0.93
CA LEU A 48 -7.84 10.59 0.71
C LEU A 48 -8.18 9.13 1.06
N ASN A 49 -7.29 8.17 0.76
CA ASN A 49 -7.47 6.77 1.16
C ASN A 49 -7.55 6.64 2.69
N PHE A 50 -6.62 7.27 3.40
CA PHE A 50 -6.60 7.25 4.87
C PHE A 50 -7.83 7.93 5.47
N ILE A 51 -8.23 9.09 4.94
CA ILE A 51 -9.41 9.85 5.40
C ILE A 51 -10.70 9.04 5.18
N ASN A 52 -10.84 8.41 4.01
CA ASN A 52 -12.00 7.57 3.71
C ASN A 52 -12.06 6.33 4.59
N ALA A 53 -10.92 5.67 4.80
CA ALA A 53 -10.80 4.51 5.68
C ALA A 53 -11.12 4.87 7.14
N ALA A 54 -10.64 6.01 7.63
CA ALA A 54 -10.95 6.50 8.96
C ALA A 54 -12.47 6.69 9.15
N LYS A 55 -13.11 7.40 8.22
CA LYS A 55 -14.58 7.60 8.24
C LYS A 55 -15.35 6.27 8.16
N ALA A 56 -14.88 5.33 7.32
CA ALA A 56 -15.49 4.01 7.18
C ALA A 56 -15.35 3.19 8.47
N ALA A 57 -14.17 3.11 9.06
CA ALA A 57 -13.92 2.37 10.30
C ALA A 57 -14.75 2.93 11.47
N ILE A 58 -14.81 4.25 11.64
CA ILE A 58 -15.65 4.90 12.66
C ILE A 58 -17.11 4.49 12.49
N LYS A 59 -17.63 4.56 11.27
CA LYS A 59 -19.02 4.16 10.98
C LYS A 59 -19.26 2.67 11.20
N ASN A 60 -18.37 1.80 10.72
CA ASN A 60 -18.53 0.34 10.79
C ASN A 60 -18.48 -0.18 12.23
N LEU A 61 -17.72 0.49 13.10
CA LEU A 61 -17.64 0.20 14.53
C LEU A 61 -18.80 0.79 15.36
N GLY A 62 -19.73 1.51 14.72
CA GLY A 62 -20.86 2.16 15.39
C GLY A 62 -20.46 3.37 16.22
N LEU A 63 -19.30 3.97 15.92
CA LEU A 63 -18.82 5.22 16.49
C LEU A 63 -19.42 6.40 15.71
N THR A 64 -19.29 7.61 16.28
CA THR A 64 -19.87 8.85 15.74
C THR A 64 -18.79 9.91 15.55
N ASP A 65 -19.15 11.03 14.94
CA ASP A 65 -18.24 12.17 14.76
C ASP A 65 -17.72 12.76 16.09
N ALA A 66 -18.39 12.49 17.21
CA ALA A 66 -17.93 12.89 18.54
C ALA A 66 -16.80 11.98 19.10
N ASP A 67 -16.62 10.80 18.52
CA ASP A 67 -15.69 9.76 18.99
C ASP A 67 -14.35 9.81 18.27
N TYR A 68 -14.14 10.72 17.30
CA TYR A 68 -12.84 10.87 16.64
C TYR A 68 -12.46 12.33 16.37
N ILE A 69 -11.17 12.55 16.17
CA ILE A 69 -10.60 13.84 15.76
C ILE A 69 -9.68 13.55 14.54
N LEU A 70 -9.90 14.25 13.44
CA LEU A 70 -9.06 14.21 12.25
C LEU A 70 -8.30 15.54 12.14
N LYS A 71 -6.97 15.45 11.99
CA LYS A 71 -6.05 16.56 11.76
C LYS A 71 -5.36 16.35 10.42
N THR A 72 -5.64 17.21 9.47
CA THR A 72 -5.07 17.20 8.12
C THR A 72 -4.01 18.29 7.96
N ASN A 73 -3.18 18.17 6.93
CA ASN A 73 -2.10 19.10 6.62
C ASN A 73 -1.09 19.26 7.77
N ILE A 74 -0.70 18.14 8.37
CA ILE A 74 0.30 18.10 9.44
C ILE A 74 1.66 17.72 8.85
N PRO A 75 2.65 18.62 8.82
CA PRO A 75 3.97 18.34 8.25
C PRO A 75 4.72 17.19 8.93
N GLU A 76 5.61 16.56 8.20
CA GLU A 76 6.56 15.55 8.71
C GLU A 76 7.64 16.25 9.55
N GLY A 77 7.33 16.55 10.83
CA GLY A 77 8.19 17.31 11.71
C GLY A 77 7.68 17.42 13.13
N GLN A 78 8.17 18.41 13.85
CA GLN A 78 7.75 18.71 15.22
C GLN A 78 6.23 18.91 15.33
N GLU A 79 5.59 19.40 14.29
CA GLU A 79 4.15 19.59 14.22
C GLU A 79 3.38 18.27 14.36
N CYS A 80 3.94 17.16 13.85
CA CYS A 80 3.36 15.82 14.05
C CYS A 80 3.42 15.41 15.52
N TYR A 81 4.56 15.58 16.18
CA TYR A 81 4.69 15.29 17.62
C TYR A 81 3.73 16.12 18.45
N ASP A 82 3.68 17.44 18.21
CA ASP A 82 2.82 18.36 18.95
C ASP A 82 1.34 17.99 18.74
N THR A 83 0.95 17.64 17.51
CA THR A 83 -0.41 17.20 17.18
C THR A 83 -0.75 15.87 17.86
N ALA A 84 0.16 14.90 17.85
CA ALA A 84 -0.02 13.61 18.53
C ALA A 84 -0.19 13.79 20.04
N CYS A 85 0.60 14.68 20.66
CA CYS A 85 0.47 15.05 22.07
C CYS A 85 -0.89 15.73 22.35
N ASP A 86 -1.30 16.69 21.51
CA ASP A 86 -2.61 17.37 21.64
C ASP A 86 -3.78 16.38 21.57
N LEU A 87 -3.74 15.42 20.64
CA LEU A 87 -4.75 14.37 20.54
C LEU A 87 -4.80 13.50 21.79
N ALA A 88 -3.64 13.10 22.34
CA ALA A 88 -3.57 12.32 23.59
C ALA A 88 -4.14 13.12 24.78
N GLU A 89 -3.80 14.40 24.91
CA GLU A 89 -4.29 15.31 25.95
C GLU A 89 -5.80 15.60 25.80
N ASN A 90 -6.32 15.56 24.58
CA ASN A 90 -7.76 15.63 24.28
C ASN A 90 -8.50 14.30 24.49
N GLY A 91 -7.85 13.29 25.07
CA GLY A 91 -8.45 12.03 25.50
C GLY A 91 -8.55 10.97 24.42
N CYS A 92 -7.80 11.07 23.32
CA CYS A 92 -7.70 9.97 22.37
C CYS A 92 -6.97 8.78 23.02
N ASN A 93 -7.54 7.58 22.87
CA ASN A 93 -6.97 6.33 23.40
C ASN A 93 -6.09 5.63 22.34
N ILE A 94 -6.30 5.95 21.08
CA ILE A 94 -5.56 5.45 19.94
C ILE A 94 -5.40 6.58 18.91
N ILE A 95 -4.20 6.71 18.36
CA ILE A 95 -3.84 7.78 17.42
C ILE A 95 -3.13 7.14 16.22
N PHE A 96 -3.59 7.46 15.02
CA PHE A 96 -3.02 7.01 13.75
C PHE A 96 -2.35 8.16 13.03
N ALA A 97 -1.22 7.86 12.35
CA ALA A 97 -0.59 8.75 11.38
C ALA A 97 -0.27 7.99 10.10
N ASP A 98 -0.21 8.69 8.97
CA ASP A 98 -0.16 8.08 7.64
C ASP A 98 1.18 8.25 6.92
N SER A 99 1.88 9.34 7.09
CA SER A 99 3.05 9.64 6.28
C SER A 99 4.35 9.05 6.84
N PHE A 100 5.22 8.58 5.95
CA PHE A 100 6.48 7.93 6.29
C PHE A 100 7.33 8.75 7.27
N GLY A 101 7.47 10.05 7.05
CA GLY A 101 8.24 10.94 7.92
C GLY A 101 7.57 11.33 9.24
N HIS A 102 6.31 10.95 9.48
CA HIS A 102 5.67 11.09 10.80
C HIS A 102 6.20 10.09 11.82
N GLU A 103 6.81 8.97 11.39
CA GLU A 103 7.16 7.84 12.25
C GLU A 103 7.99 8.23 13.49
N PRO A 104 9.14 8.94 13.39
CA PRO A 104 9.96 9.26 14.56
C PRO A 104 9.18 10.11 15.58
N PHE A 105 8.31 10.98 15.14
CA PHE A 105 7.51 11.86 16.00
C PHE A 105 6.39 11.12 16.70
N MET A 106 5.79 10.14 16.05
CA MET A 106 4.81 9.23 16.65
C MET A 106 5.46 8.33 17.71
N ILE A 107 6.68 7.84 17.47
CA ILE A 107 7.46 7.07 18.43
C ILE A 107 7.76 7.90 19.67
N ASP A 108 8.18 9.15 19.52
CA ASP A 108 8.47 10.03 20.65
C ASP A 108 7.21 10.37 21.45
N ALA A 109 6.06 10.54 20.80
CA ALA A 109 4.78 10.68 21.48
C ALA A 109 4.38 9.41 22.23
N ALA A 110 4.60 8.22 21.65
CA ALA A 110 4.33 6.94 22.29
C ALA A 110 5.18 6.73 23.56
N LYS A 111 6.44 7.14 23.54
CA LYS A 111 7.32 7.13 24.73
C LYS A 111 6.81 8.03 25.85
N LYS A 112 6.15 9.14 25.52
CA LYS A 112 5.59 10.10 26.48
C LYS A 112 4.23 9.66 27.05
N TYR A 113 3.37 9.06 26.24
CA TYR A 113 1.99 8.69 26.60
C TYR A 113 1.79 7.16 26.60
N GLU A 114 2.39 6.46 27.55
CA GLU A 114 2.43 4.99 27.64
C GLU A 114 1.04 4.30 27.65
N ASN A 115 -0.02 5.04 28.02
CA ASN A 115 -1.39 4.53 28.10
C ASN A 115 -2.21 4.79 26.83
N VAL A 116 -1.64 5.45 25.82
CA VAL A 116 -2.27 5.73 24.52
C VAL A 116 -1.62 4.84 23.47
N GLN A 117 -2.40 4.24 22.59
CA GLN A 117 -1.88 3.46 21.46
C GLN A 117 -1.53 4.38 20.30
N PHE A 118 -0.37 4.20 19.71
CA PHE A 118 0.09 4.94 18.54
C PHE A 118 0.31 3.96 17.40
N CYS A 119 -0.37 4.21 16.30
CA CYS A 119 -0.34 3.36 15.11
C CYS A 119 0.16 4.18 13.92
N HIS A 120 1.15 3.66 13.22
CA HIS A 120 1.70 4.33 12.06
C HIS A 120 1.50 3.46 10.82
N SER A 121 0.71 3.96 9.89
CA SER A 121 0.48 3.32 8.59
C SER A 121 1.58 3.77 7.65
N THR A 122 2.49 2.87 7.28
CA THR A 122 3.70 3.01 6.46
C THR A 122 5.02 2.96 7.24
N GLY A 123 4.99 2.95 8.56
CA GLY A 123 6.18 2.90 9.39
C GLY A 123 6.91 1.56 9.36
N THR A 124 8.16 1.57 9.82
CA THR A 124 9.09 0.44 9.71
C THR A 124 9.76 0.06 11.02
N ARG A 125 9.57 0.85 12.10
CA ARG A 125 10.42 0.79 13.31
C ARG A 125 9.76 0.15 14.54
N ALA A 126 8.53 -0.36 14.44
CA ALA A 126 7.84 -0.91 15.61
C ALA A 126 8.59 -2.09 16.25
N HIS A 127 9.18 -2.96 15.42
CA HIS A 127 10.01 -4.07 15.91
C HIS A 127 11.29 -3.59 16.59
N THR A 128 11.95 -2.58 16.04
CA THR A 128 13.21 -2.01 16.56
C THR A 128 12.99 -1.26 17.87
N GLU A 129 11.94 -0.45 17.96
CA GLU A 129 11.64 0.35 19.17
C GLU A 129 11.11 -0.51 20.33
N GLY A 130 10.43 -1.61 20.05
CA GLY A 130 9.94 -2.55 21.05
C GLY A 130 8.96 -1.95 22.06
N LEU A 131 8.27 -0.86 21.73
CA LEU A 131 7.27 -0.21 22.57
C LEU A 131 5.96 -1.01 22.55
N LYS A 132 5.31 -1.16 23.70
CA LYS A 132 4.05 -1.90 23.82
C LYS A 132 2.84 -1.17 23.24
N ASN A 133 2.98 0.13 23.02
CA ASN A 133 1.93 1.04 22.57
C ASN A 133 2.27 1.74 21.26
N TYR A 134 3.22 1.18 20.48
CA TYR A 134 3.56 1.66 19.16
C TYR A 134 3.50 0.51 18.15
N HIS A 135 2.81 0.72 17.03
CA HIS A 135 2.47 -0.32 16.07
C HIS A 135 2.63 0.21 14.65
N ASN A 136 3.15 -0.64 13.75
CA ASN A 136 3.19 -0.36 12.32
C ASN A 136 2.11 -1.15 11.56
N ALA A 137 1.77 -0.68 10.38
CA ALA A 137 0.94 -1.40 9.43
C ALA A 137 1.29 -1.01 7.99
N PHE A 138 1.13 -1.97 7.10
CA PHE A 138 1.16 -1.77 5.66
C PHE A 138 0.27 -2.83 4.97
N ALA A 139 0.26 -2.85 3.64
CA ALA A 139 -0.39 -3.91 2.89
C ALA A 139 0.56 -4.51 1.84
N SER A 140 0.31 -5.74 1.40
CA SER A 140 1.00 -6.38 0.28
C SER A 140 0.64 -5.70 -1.05
N ILE A 141 0.80 -4.37 -1.11
CA ILE A 141 0.36 -3.56 -2.26
C ILE A 141 1.13 -3.88 -3.53
N TYR A 142 2.33 -4.46 -3.42
CA TYR A 142 3.08 -4.99 -4.56
C TYR A 142 2.25 -6.01 -5.37
N GLU A 143 1.34 -6.76 -4.77
CA GLU A 143 0.41 -7.64 -5.48
C GLU A 143 -0.58 -6.82 -6.32
N GLY A 144 -1.16 -5.76 -5.75
CA GLY A 144 -2.05 -4.83 -6.48
C GLY A 144 -1.32 -4.08 -7.59
N ARG A 145 -0.07 -3.68 -7.36
CA ARG A 145 0.78 -3.06 -8.38
C ARG A 145 1.09 -4.03 -9.51
N TYR A 146 1.40 -5.29 -9.22
CA TYR A 146 1.60 -6.33 -10.23
C TYR A 146 0.35 -6.54 -11.10
N LEU A 147 -0.82 -6.64 -10.48
CA LEU A 147 -2.09 -6.78 -11.19
C LEU A 147 -2.38 -5.55 -12.09
N ALA A 148 -2.12 -4.34 -11.60
CA ALA A 148 -2.22 -3.11 -12.40
C ALA A 148 -1.18 -3.09 -13.53
N GLY A 149 0.00 -3.67 -13.31
CA GLY A 149 1.03 -3.86 -14.32
C GLY A 149 0.58 -4.76 -15.47
N ILE A 150 -0.18 -5.82 -15.19
CA ILE A 150 -0.78 -6.67 -16.23
C ILE A 150 -1.64 -5.83 -17.18
N ALA A 151 -2.46 -4.91 -16.65
CA ALA A 151 -3.27 -4.01 -17.50
C ALA A 151 -2.40 -3.14 -18.42
N ALA A 152 -1.28 -2.62 -17.90
CA ALA A 152 -0.32 -1.87 -18.72
C ALA A 152 0.30 -2.72 -19.82
N GLY A 153 0.76 -3.93 -19.48
CA GLY A 153 1.36 -4.85 -20.46
C GLY A 153 0.38 -5.29 -21.55
N MET A 154 -0.87 -5.56 -21.19
CA MET A 154 -1.93 -5.86 -22.15
C MET A 154 -2.22 -4.67 -23.09
N LYS A 155 -2.21 -3.45 -22.55
CA LYS A 155 -2.38 -2.24 -23.35
C LYS A 155 -1.20 -2.01 -24.29
N LEU A 156 0.02 -2.28 -23.88
CA LEU A 156 1.20 -2.27 -24.77
C LEU A 156 1.03 -3.25 -25.92
N ASN A 157 0.63 -4.49 -25.66
CA ASN A 157 0.39 -5.49 -26.69
C ASN A 157 -0.70 -5.06 -27.67
N GLU A 158 -1.83 -4.53 -27.16
CA GLU A 158 -2.90 -4.00 -28.02
C GLU A 158 -2.38 -2.88 -28.94
N MET A 159 -1.58 -1.95 -28.41
CA MET A 159 -1.00 -0.85 -29.19
C MET A 159 -0.01 -1.37 -30.26
N ILE A 160 0.78 -2.39 -29.94
CA ILE A 160 1.70 -3.05 -30.90
C ILE A 160 0.89 -3.69 -32.02
N ASP A 161 -0.10 -4.50 -31.69
CA ASP A 161 -0.89 -5.27 -32.64
C ASP A 161 -1.71 -4.36 -33.58
N ASN A 162 -2.25 -3.28 -33.04
CA ASN A 162 -3.03 -2.29 -33.80
C ASN A 162 -2.14 -1.29 -34.58
N GLY A 163 -0.82 -1.30 -34.34
CA GLY A 163 0.09 -0.33 -34.94
C GLY A 163 -0.21 1.11 -34.48
N THR A 164 -0.64 1.26 -33.23
CA THR A 164 -0.96 2.57 -32.63
C THR A 164 0.26 3.48 -32.65
N GLU A 165 0.04 4.76 -32.91
CA GLU A 165 1.08 5.79 -32.83
C GLU A 165 0.91 6.65 -31.56
N ILE A 166 2.01 6.86 -30.85
CA ILE A 166 2.12 7.81 -29.75
C ILE A 166 3.13 8.87 -30.15
N ASN A 167 2.70 10.13 -30.16
CA ASN A 167 3.51 11.28 -30.64
C ASN A 167 4.10 11.07 -32.04
N GLY A 168 3.33 10.46 -32.96
CA GLY A 168 3.76 10.17 -34.33
C GLY A 168 4.77 9.03 -34.45
N VAL A 169 5.02 8.26 -33.38
CA VAL A 169 5.90 7.09 -33.38
C VAL A 169 5.09 5.84 -33.17
N LYS A 170 5.15 4.92 -34.14
CA LYS A 170 4.49 3.63 -34.06
C LYS A 170 5.00 2.81 -32.88
N VAL A 171 4.09 2.24 -32.08
CA VAL A 171 4.43 1.34 -30.99
C VAL A 171 4.82 -0.01 -31.57
N THR A 172 5.96 -0.52 -31.13
CA THR A 172 6.54 -1.82 -31.54
C THR A 172 7.11 -2.54 -30.34
N LYS A 173 7.49 -3.80 -30.51
CA LYS A 173 8.16 -4.58 -29.46
C LYS A 173 9.47 -3.95 -29.01
N ASP A 174 10.18 -3.24 -29.91
CA ASP A 174 11.49 -2.66 -29.62
C ASP A 174 11.42 -1.33 -28.86
N ASN A 175 10.22 -0.70 -28.80
CA ASN A 175 10.00 0.56 -28.12
C ASN A 175 8.84 0.52 -27.13
N ALA A 176 8.46 -0.66 -26.66
CA ALA A 176 7.42 -0.88 -25.65
C ALA A 176 7.90 -0.40 -24.25
N LYS A 177 8.00 0.92 -24.09
CA LYS A 177 8.56 1.55 -22.90
C LYS A 177 7.47 2.13 -22.02
N ILE A 178 7.55 1.85 -20.72
CA ILE A 178 6.71 2.41 -19.66
C ILE A 178 7.47 3.54 -18.99
N GLY A 179 6.79 4.60 -18.59
CA GLY A 179 7.32 5.63 -17.72
C GLY A 179 6.72 5.53 -16.31
N TYR A 180 7.50 5.84 -15.30
CA TYR A 180 7.06 5.83 -13.92
C TYR A 180 7.50 7.08 -13.18
N VAL A 181 6.56 7.81 -12.59
CA VAL A 181 6.84 9.01 -11.76
C VAL A 181 6.79 8.58 -10.30
N GLY A 182 7.94 8.53 -9.63
CA GLY A 182 8.06 8.22 -8.21
C GLY A 182 8.24 9.46 -7.35
N ALA A 183 7.92 9.34 -6.06
CA ALA A 183 8.20 10.38 -5.06
C ALA A 183 9.67 10.32 -4.61
N PHE A 184 10.06 9.29 -3.89
CA PHE A 184 11.39 9.10 -3.35
C PHE A 184 11.97 7.73 -3.76
N THR A 185 13.30 7.59 -3.65
CA THR A 185 14.01 6.32 -3.92
C THR A 185 14.00 5.45 -2.65
N TYR A 186 12.84 5.27 -2.02
CA TYR A 186 12.64 4.40 -0.86
C TYR A 186 12.13 3.02 -1.29
N ALA A 187 12.32 2.01 -0.43
CA ALA A 187 11.90 0.64 -0.69
C ALA A 187 10.42 0.55 -1.08
N GLU A 188 9.54 1.31 -0.44
CA GLU A 188 8.13 1.40 -0.78
C GLU A 188 7.88 1.72 -2.26
N VAL A 189 8.58 2.72 -2.78
CA VAL A 189 8.44 3.16 -4.19
C VAL A 189 9.14 2.18 -5.13
N ILE A 190 10.30 1.65 -4.74
CA ILE A 190 11.07 0.65 -5.52
C ILE A 190 10.27 -0.64 -5.67
N SER A 191 9.75 -1.19 -4.58
CA SER A 191 8.84 -2.34 -4.58
C SER A 191 7.61 -2.08 -5.47
N GLY A 192 7.03 -0.88 -5.37
CA GLY A 192 5.86 -0.46 -6.15
C GLY A 192 6.11 -0.45 -7.65
N TYR A 193 7.17 0.22 -8.14
CA TYR A 193 7.42 0.25 -9.58
C TYR A 193 7.97 -1.08 -10.10
N THR A 194 8.76 -1.82 -9.30
CA THR A 194 9.29 -3.11 -9.72
C THR A 194 8.18 -4.13 -9.88
N SER A 195 7.28 -4.27 -8.92
CA SER A 195 6.14 -5.17 -9.01
C SER A 195 5.21 -4.83 -10.19
N PHE A 196 4.94 -3.55 -10.41
CA PHE A 196 4.19 -3.07 -11.58
C PHE A 196 4.88 -3.47 -12.89
N PHE A 197 6.17 -3.27 -13.00
CA PHE A 197 6.96 -3.66 -14.16
C PHE A 197 6.95 -5.16 -14.41
N LEU A 198 7.10 -5.98 -13.37
CA LEU A 198 7.03 -7.43 -13.48
C LEU A 198 5.65 -7.90 -13.95
N GLY A 199 4.58 -7.27 -13.45
CA GLY A 199 3.23 -7.51 -13.96
C GLY A 199 3.09 -7.18 -15.44
N ALA A 200 3.63 -6.06 -15.91
CA ALA A 200 3.60 -5.69 -17.32
C ALA A 200 4.43 -6.69 -18.17
N ARG A 201 5.62 -7.07 -17.72
CA ARG A 201 6.48 -8.04 -18.43
C ARG A 201 5.91 -9.46 -18.47
N SER A 202 5.09 -9.84 -17.50
CA SER A 202 4.43 -11.16 -17.50
C SER A 202 3.56 -11.39 -18.74
N VAL A 203 3.04 -10.33 -19.36
CA VAL A 203 2.20 -10.38 -20.56
C VAL A 203 2.85 -9.70 -21.78
N CYS A 204 3.75 -8.73 -21.57
CA CYS A 204 4.52 -8.05 -22.60
C CYS A 204 6.03 -8.17 -22.32
N PRO A 205 6.68 -9.29 -22.65
CA PRO A 205 8.07 -9.61 -22.23
C PRO A 205 9.14 -8.62 -22.73
N THR A 206 8.83 -7.85 -23.79
CA THR A 206 9.75 -6.84 -24.33
C THR A 206 9.62 -5.47 -23.66
N ALA A 207 8.71 -5.32 -22.69
CA ALA A 207 8.54 -4.06 -21.99
C ALA A 207 9.83 -3.67 -21.25
N THR A 208 10.14 -2.37 -21.32
CA THR A 208 11.19 -1.70 -20.53
C THR A 208 10.56 -0.57 -19.74
N MET A 209 11.26 -0.02 -18.75
CA MET A 209 10.74 1.08 -17.96
C MET A 209 11.80 2.15 -17.67
N GLU A 210 11.39 3.40 -17.71
CA GLU A 210 12.14 4.55 -17.18
C GLU A 210 11.43 5.10 -15.95
N VAL A 211 12.20 5.40 -14.90
CA VAL A 211 11.69 5.96 -13.65
C VAL A 211 12.32 7.31 -13.41
N THR A 212 11.53 8.31 -13.03
CA THR A 212 11.99 9.61 -12.52
C THR A 212 11.35 9.90 -11.17
N PHE A 213 12.10 10.56 -10.27
CA PHE A 213 11.63 10.89 -8.93
C PHE A 213 11.50 12.40 -8.76
N THR A 214 10.42 12.83 -8.10
CA THR A 214 10.13 14.24 -7.80
C THR A 214 10.89 14.74 -6.56
N GLY A 215 11.07 13.89 -5.55
CA GLY A 215 11.57 14.26 -4.22
C GLY A 215 10.45 14.85 -3.34
N SER A 216 9.19 14.54 -3.64
CA SER A 216 8.02 14.93 -2.85
C SER A 216 6.94 13.87 -2.98
N TRP A 217 6.18 13.61 -1.91
CA TRP A 217 4.99 12.77 -1.97
C TRP A 217 3.88 13.41 -2.80
N TYR A 218 3.74 14.73 -2.71
CA TYR A 218 2.75 15.51 -3.46
C TYR A 218 3.37 16.78 -4.01
N ASP A 219 3.51 16.86 -5.33
CA ASP A 219 3.85 18.10 -6.06
C ASP A 219 3.31 18.01 -7.47
N GLU A 220 2.14 18.61 -7.71
CA GLU A 220 1.45 18.54 -8.98
C GLU A 220 2.29 19.05 -10.17
N ALA A 221 3.12 20.06 -9.94
CA ALA A 221 3.96 20.64 -10.99
C ALA A 221 5.12 19.70 -11.35
N LEU A 222 5.84 19.18 -10.35
CA LEU A 222 6.95 18.25 -10.56
C LEU A 222 6.48 16.92 -11.13
N GLU A 223 5.35 16.39 -10.65
CA GLU A 223 4.75 15.15 -11.17
C GLU A 223 4.33 15.30 -12.63
N LYS A 224 3.69 16.41 -12.98
CA LYS A 224 3.32 16.74 -14.36
C LYS A 224 4.55 16.85 -15.26
N GLU A 225 5.60 17.54 -14.80
CA GLU A 225 6.86 17.72 -15.52
C GLU A 225 7.57 16.38 -15.73
N GLY A 226 7.62 15.53 -14.70
CA GLY A 226 8.17 14.18 -14.77
C GLY A 226 7.44 13.30 -15.80
N ALA A 227 6.11 13.31 -15.80
CA ALA A 227 5.32 12.59 -16.78
C ALA A 227 5.55 13.11 -18.20
N GLN A 228 5.61 14.43 -18.41
CA GLN A 228 5.91 15.04 -19.70
C GLN A 228 7.31 14.67 -20.22
N GLN A 229 8.32 14.64 -19.33
CA GLN A 229 9.65 14.18 -19.68
C GLN A 229 9.66 12.72 -20.15
N LEU A 230 9.02 11.82 -19.40
CA LEU A 230 8.91 10.40 -19.76
C LEU A 230 8.19 10.20 -21.11
N ILE A 231 7.12 10.95 -21.35
CA ILE A 231 6.41 10.95 -22.64
C ILE A 231 7.32 11.43 -23.77
N ALA A 232 8.10 12.49 -23.55
CA ALA A 232 9.08 12.99 -24.51
C ALA A 232 10.21 12.00 -24.78
N ASN A 233 10.60 11.21 -23.78
CA ASN A 233 11.56 10.12 -23.90
C ASN A 233 11.00 8.90 -24.66
N GLY A 234 9.74 8.96 -25.07
CA GLY A 234 9.09 7.92 -25.88
C GLY A 234 8.37 6.83 -25.07
N CYS A 235 8.10 7.04 -23.78
CA CYS A 235 7.25 6.15 -23.01
C CYS A 235 5.83 6.11 -23.60
N LYS A 236 5.23 4.92 -23.61
CA LYS A 236 3.94 4.63 -24.26
C LYS A 236 2.80 4.52 -23.26
N ILE A 237 3.11 4.28 -22.01
CA ILE A 237 2.21 4.26 -20.86
C ILE A 237 2.94 4.92 -19.71
N ILE A 238 2.22 5.67 -18.88
CA ILE A 238 2.75 6.26 -17.65
C ILE A 238 2.04 5.65 -16.45
N SER A 239 2.80 5.38 -15.39
CA SER A 239 2.28 5.12 -14.06
C SER A 239 2.98 6.03 -13.05
N GLN A 240 2.49 6.06 -11.82
CA GLN A 240 3.06 6.90 -10.77
C GLN A 240 2.99 6.24 -9.39
N HIS A 241 3.86 6.73 -8.50
CA HIS A 241 3.85 6.53 -7.06
C HIS A 241 4.14 7.89 -6.42
N ALA A 242 3.26 8.81 -6.69
CA ALA A 242 3.18 10.18 -6.20
C ALA A 242 1.71 10.58 -6.24
N ASP A 243 1.26 11.52 -5.42
CA ASP A 243 -0.10 11.56 -4.91
C ASP A 243 -0.99 12.65 -5.50
N SER A 244 -0.45 13.43 -6.49
CA SER A 244 -1.23 14.48 -7.16
C SER A 244 -1.90 13.99 -8.46
N PHE A 245 -2.70 14.85 -9.05
CA PHE A 245 -3.27 14.65 -10.39
C PHE A 245 -2.36 15.15 -11.53
N GLY A 246 -1.12 15.55 -11.24
CA GLY A 246 -0.18 16.09 -12.23
C GLY A 246 0.16 15.13 -13.35
N ALA A 247 0.58 13.91 -13.02
CA ALA A 247 0.92 12.88 -14.01
C ALA A 247 -0.30 12.40 -14.82
N PRO A 248 -1.47 12.07 -14.24
CA PRO A 248 -2.69 11.76 -14.98
C PRO A 248 -3.12 12.88 -15.95
N THR A 249 -3.07 14.14 -15.50
CA THR A 249 -3.41 15.31 -16.33
C THR A 249 -2.45 15.46 -17.53
N ALA A 250 -1.15 15.22 -17.32
CA ALA A 250 -0.17 15.22 -18.41
C ALA A 250 -0.47 14.12 -19.44
N CYS A 251 -0.83 12.94 -18.97
CA CYS A 251 -1.22 11.80 -19.81
C CYS A 251 -2.47 12.11 -20.65
N GLU A 252 -3.50 12.67 -20.04
CA GLU A 252 -4.74 13.06 -20.73
C GLU A 252 -4.46 14.08 -21.85
N ASN A 253 -3.67 15.11 -21.56
CA ASN A 253 -3.28 16.13 -22.54
C ASN A 253 -2.46 15.55 -23.70
N ALA A 254 -1.61 14.57 -23.43
CA ALA A 254 -0.76 13.91 -24.43
C ALA A 254 -1.41 12.69 -25.10
N LYS A 255 -2.60 12.28 -24.65
CA LYS A 255 -3.30 11.05 -25.08
C LYS A 255 -2.45 9.79 -24.89
N VAL A 256 -1.74 9.72 -23.81
CA VAL A 256 -0.92 8.58 -23.39
C VAL A 256 -1.65 7.82 -22.29
N PRO A 257 -1.86 6.51 -22.39
CA PRO A 257 -2.53 5.74 -21.33
C PRO A 257 -1.84 5.87 -20.00
N ASN A 258 -2.64 5.91 -18.92
CA ASN A 258 -2.18 6.03 -17.54
C ASN A 258 -2.71 4.89 -16.66
N VAL A 259 -1.84 4.33 -15.83
CA VAL A 259 -2.21 3.41 -14.73
C VAL A 259 -1.88 4.11 -13.43
N SER A 260 -2.90 4.45 -12.66
CA SER A 260 -2.75 5.25 -11.45
C SER A 260 -2.39 4.44 -10.20
N TYR A 261 -2.21 5.14 -9.09
CA TYR A 261 -1.96 4.58 -7.77
C TYR A 261 -2.72 5.39 -6.70
N ASN A 262 -3.01 4.75 -5.56
CA ASN A 262 -3.72 5.29 -4.40
C ASN A 262 -5.19 5.70 -4.61
N GLY A 263 -5.68 5.76 -5.82
CA GLY A 263 -7.08 6.07 -6.09
C GLY A 263 -7.37 6.21 -7.57
N SER A 264 -8.64 6.28 -7.92
CA SER A 264 -9.06 6.52 -9.29
C SER A 264 -8.75 7.97 -9.69
N THR A 265 -8.03 8.13 -10.79
CA THR A 265 -7.78 9.44 -11.42
C THR A 265 -8.57 9.59 -12.72
N LYS A 266 -9.64 8.81 -12.88
CA LYS A 266 -10.49 8.80 -14.09
C LYS A 266 -11.07 10.17 -14.43
N ASP A 267 -11.41 10.95 -13.40
CA ASP A 267 -11.95 12.30 -13.61
C ASP A 267 -10.90 13.28 -14.20
N ALA A 268 -9.61 13.08 -13.89
CA ALA A 268 -8.51 13.87 -14.45
C ALA A 268 -8.05 13.36 -15.82
N GLY A 269 -8.28 12.09 -16.12
CA GLY A 269 -7.86 11.46 -17.38
C GLY A 269 -8.90 10.47 -17.93
N PRO A 270 -10.13 10.93 -18.28
CA PRO A 270 -11.22 10.01 -18.67
C PRO A 270 -10.92 9.20 -19.93
N ASN A 271 -10.04 9.70 -20.80
CA ASN A 271 -9.68 9.05 -22.06
C ASN A 271 -8.34 8.31 -22.00
N THR A 272 -7.64 8.34 -20.86
CA THR A 272 -6.31 7.75 -20.71
C THR A 272 -6.17 6.86 -19.48
N TYR A 273 -6.96 7.07 -18.43
CA TYR A 273 -6.98 6.22 -17.25
C TYR A 273 -7.40 4.79 -17.59
N ILE A 274 -6.60 3.80 -17.19
CA ILE A 274 -6.89 2.36 -17.37
C ILE A 274 -7.46 1.77 -16.10
N ILE A 275 -6.71 1.82 -15.00
CA ILE A 275 -6.99 1.23 -13.68
C ILE A 275 -6.11 1.89 -12.63
N SER A 276 -6.44 1.71 -11.37
CA SER A 276 -5.57 2.02 -10.22
C SER A 276 -5.55 0.87 -9.23
N SER A 277 -4.48 0.76 -8.45
CA SER A 277 -4.44 -0.02 -7.22
C SER A 277 -4.31 0.91 -6.03
N ARG A 278 -4.89 0.54 -4.90
CA ARG A 278 -4.81 1.29 -3.64
C ARG A 278 -4.78 0.37 -2.43
N ILE A 279 -4.34 0.91 -1.32
CA ILE A 279 -4.54 0.29 -0.02
C ILE A 279 -5.88 0.78 0.55
N ASP A 280 -6.71 -0.15 1.01
CA ASP A 280 -7.82 0.17 1.90
C ASP A 280 -7.36 -0.02 3.35
N TRP A 281 -7.28 1.07 4.07
CA TRP A 281 -6.82 1.10 5.46
C TRP A 281 -7.92 0.79 6.47
N ALA A 282 -9.19 0.73 6.05
CA ALA A 282 -10.32 0.46 6.96
C ALA A 282 -10.17 -0.87 7.72
N PRO A 283 -9.73 -1.99 7.12
CA PRO A 283 -9.52 -3.24 7.85
C PRO A 283 -8.53 -3.11 9.01
N TYR A 284 -7.43 -2.37 8.82
CA TYR A 284 -6.47 -2.12 9.89
C TYR A 284 -7.04 -1.22 10.98
N TYR A 285 -7.68 -0.12 10.60
CA TYR A 285 -8.27 0.80 11.58
C TYR A 285 -9.35 0.12 12.41
N GLU A 286 -10.23 -0.65 11.78
CA GLU A 286 -11.24 -1.44 12.48
C GLU A 286 -10.62 -2.44 13.45
N TYR A 287 -9.58 -3.16 13.02
CA TYR A 287 -8.84 -4.11 13.84
C TYR A 287 -8.24 -3.43 15.08
N ALA A 288 -7.48 -2.36 14.90
CA ALA A 288 -6.76 -1.70 15.97
C ALA A 288 -7.71 -0.96 16.96
N ILE A 289 -8.71 -0.24 16.44
CA ILE A 289 -9.72 0.44 17.28
C ILE A 289 -10.52 -0.59 18.07
N LYS A 290 -10.94 -1.69 17.44
CA LYS A 290 -11.67 -2.77 18.11
C LYS A 290 -10.83 -3.44 19.21
N ALA A 291 -9.53 -3.64 18.98
CA ALA A 291 -8.62 -4.17 20.01
C ALA A 291 -8.61 -3.27 21.25
N VAL A 292 -8.53 -1.95 21.08
CA VAL A 292 -8.62 -0.99 22.19
C VAL A 292 -9.97 -1.06 22.89
N MET A 293 -11.08 -1.10 22.14
CA MET A 293 -12.45 -1.20 22.72
C MET A 293 -12.64 -2.47 23.55
N GLU A 294 -11.95 -3.56 23.18
CA GLU A 294 -12.04 -4.86 23.83
C GLU A 294 -10.93 -5.09 24.88
N GLY A 295 -10.03 -4.10 25.08
CA GLY A 295 -8.88 -4.23 26.00
C GLY A 295 -7.86 -5.28 25.56
N LYS A 296 -7.77 -5.53 24.25
CA LYS A 296 -6.82 -6.46 23.64
C LYS A 296 -5.55 -5.73 23.18
N THR A 297 -4.48 -6.48 23.04
CA THR A 297 -3.24 -5.99 22.42
C THR A 297 -3.40 -5.85 20.91
N ILE A 298 -2.75 -4.84 20.34
CA ILE A 298 -2.58 -4.66 18.89
C ILE A 298 -1.27 -5.35 18.49
N ASP A 299 -1.23 -5.99 17.34
CA ASP A 299 0.00 -6.58 16.80
C ASP A 299 1.06 -5.49 16.62
N THR A 300 2.33 -5.83 16.86
CA THR A 300 3.45 -4.90 16.68
C THR A 300 3.51 -4.39 15.25
N ASP A 301 3.25 -5.27 14.29
CA ASP A 301 3.26 -4.97 12.86
C ASP A 301 2.14 -5.77 12.16
N TRP A 302 1.29 -5.10 11.40
CA TRP A 302 0.13 -5.72 10.78
C TRP A 302 0.20 -5.61 9.26
N THR A 303 0.07 -6.72 8.56
CA THR A 303 0.09 -6.77 7.10
C THR A 303 -1.32 -7.00 6.53
N GLY A 304 -1.81 -6.01 5.78
CA GLY A 304 -3.01 -6.16 4.95
C GLY A 304 -2.73 -6.93 3.67
N THR A 305 -3.71 -7.67 3.15
CA THR A 305 -3.57 -8.51 1.95
C THR A 305 -4.77 -8.37 1.03
N LEU A 306 -4.73 -9.01 -0.14
CA LEU A 306 -5.91 -9.21 -0.99
C LEU A 306 -7.07 -9.87 -0.20
N ALA A 307 -6.76 -10.89 0.60
CA ALA A 307 -7.76 -11.62 1.38
C ALA A 307 -8.38 -10.80 2.52
N THR A 308 -7.63 -9.88 3.13
CA THR A 308 -8.17 -8.96 4.15
C THR A 308 -8.96 -7.80 3.55
N GLY A 309 -8.94 -7.63 2.24
CA GLY A 309 -9.56 -6.51 1.54
C GLY A 309 -8.73 -5.22 1.59
N SER A 310 -7.48 -5.29 2.07
CA SER A 310 -6.61 -4.11 2.13
C SER A 310 -5.92 -3.79 0.80
N VAL A 311 -5.71 -4.79 -0.07
CA VAL A 311 -5.22 -4.57 -1.42
C VAL A 311 -6.41 -4.53 -2.37
N VAL A 312 -6.67 -3.38 -2.99
CA VAL A 312 -7.84 -3.13 -3.82
C VAL A 312 -7.42 -2.64 -5.20
N LEU A 313 -8.11 -3.14 -6.22
CA LEU A 313 -8.09 -2.57 -7.56
C LEU A 313 -9.33 -1.72 -7.77
N GLU A 314 -9.12 -0.52 -8.28
CA GLU A 314 -10.20 0.38 -8.69
C GLU A 314 -10.84 -0.08 -10.00
N GLU A 315 -11.96 0.51 -10.36
CA GLU A 315 -12.70 0.22 -11.59
C GLU A 315 -11.82 0.33 -12.84
N ILE A 316 -11.87 -0.70 -13.68
CA ILE A 316 -11.27 -0.68 -15.02
C ILE A 316 -12.05 0.26 -15.93
N ASN A 317 -11.36 1.14 -16.61
CA ASN A 317 -11.97 1.95 -17.68
C ASN A 317 -11.98 1.15 -18.99
N ASP A 318 -13.05 0.44 -19.24
CA ASP A 318 -13.22 -0.40 -20.44
C ASP A 318 -13.09 0.37 -21.78
N ALA A 319 -13.28 1.69 -21.76
CA ALA A 319 -13.08 2.53 -22.95
C ALA A 319 -11.59 2.69 -23.31
N VAL A 320 -10.69 2.47 -22.37
CA VAL A 320 -9.23 2.66 -22.55
C VAL A 320 -8.46 1.34 -22.40
N ALA A 321 -8.86 0.48 -21.48
CA ALA A 321 -8.21 -0.80 -21.22
C ALA A 321 -8.23 -1.71 -22.47
N ALA A 322 -7.22 -2.54 -22.61
CA ALA A 322 -7.22 -3.58 -23.65
C ALA A 322 -8.29 -4.64 -23.37
N LYS A 323 -8.82 -5.22 -24.43
CA LYS A 323 -9.81 -6.30 -24.29
C LYS A 323 -9.20 -7.49 -23.55
N GLY A 324 -9.96 -8.04 -22.58
CA GLY A 324 -9.54 -9.20 -21.77
C GLY A 324 -8.69 -8.82 -20.56
N THR A 325 -8.54 -7.52 -20.25
CA THR A 325 -7.78 -7.05 -19.10
C THR A 325 -8.38 -7.55 -17.78
N ALA A 326 -9.69 -7.48 -17.61
CA ALA A 326 -10.36 -7.95 -16.40
C ALA A 326 -10.13 -9.44 -16.15
N GLU A 327 -10.27 -10.26 -17.17
CA GLU A 327 -10.07 -11.71 -17.09
C GLU A 327 -8.60 -12.08 -16.78
N ALA A 328 -7.64 -11.35 -17.33
CA ALA A 328 -6.22 -11.57 -17.07
C ALA A 328 -5.86 -11.20 -15.62
N ILE A 329 -6.39 -10.09 -15.12
CA ILE A 329 -6.21 -9.66 -13.73
C ILE A 329 -6.82 -10.69 -12.76
N GLU A 330 -8.06 -11.11 -12.96
CA GLU A 330 -8.72 -12.09 -12.08
C GLU A 330 -8.00 -13.45 -12.07
N ALA A 331 -7.48 -13.88 -13.23
CA ALA A 331 -6.69 -15.12 -13.31
C ALA A 331 -5.38 -15.03 -12.51
N ALA A 332 -4.69 -13.89 -12.56
CA ALA A 332 -3.47 -13.66 -11.79
C ALA A 332 -3.76 -13.49 -10.29
N LYS A 333 -4.81 -12.74 -9.93
CA LYS A 333 -5.28 -12.57 -8.56
C LYS A 333 -5.59 -13.90 -7.90
N ALA A 334 -6.31 -14.78 -8.58
CA ALA A 334 -6.63 -16.11 -8.07
C ALA A 334 -5.38 -16.97 -7.79
N LYS A 335 -4.30 -16.77 -8.55
CA LYS A 335 -3.02 -17.46 -8.31
C LYS A 335 -2.25 -16.86 -7.13
N LEU A 336 -2.26 -15.52 -6.99
CA LEU A 336 -1.67 -14.84 -5.83
C LEU A 336 -2.34 -15.31 -4.52
N GLU A 337 -3.68 -15.31 -4.48
CA GLU A 337 -4.46 -15.74 -3.32
C GLU A 337 -4.22 -17.20 -2.92
N LYS A 338 -3.84 -18.06 -3.88
CA LYS A 338 -3.49 -19.47 -3.63
C LYS A 338 -2.01 -19.70 -3.33
N GLY A 339 -1.17 -18.68 -3.43
CA GLY A 339 0.29 -18.83 -3.34
C GLY A 339 0.92 -19.59 -4.52
N GLU A 340 0.23 -19.65 -5.67
CA GLU A 340 0.71 -20.26 -6.92
C GLU A 340 1.51 -19.26 -7.77
N LEU A 341 1.45 -17.99 -7.44
CA LEU A 341 2.18 -16.88 -8.07
C LEU A 341 2.84 -16.05 -6.99
N HIS A 342 4.14 -15.82 -7.12
CA HIS A 342 4.90 -14.89 -6.30
C HIS A 342 5.37 -13.73 -7.18
N VAL A 343 5.03 -12.50 -6.79
CA VAL A 343 5.36 -11.29 -7.58
C VAL A 343 6.85 -11.18 -7.85
N PHE A 344 7.66 -11.42 -6.83
CA PHE A 344 9.12 -11.34 -6.90
C PHE A 344 9.77 -12.73 -7.01
N ASP A 345 9.22 -13.63 -7.85
CA ASP A 345 9.83 -14.89 -8.21
C ASP A 345 11.17 -14.61 -8.90
N THR A 346 12.27 -15.04 -8.27
CA THR A 346 13.64 -14.73 -8.70
C THR A 346 13.99 -15.29 -10.07
N SER A 347 13.24 -16.26 -10.56
CA SER A 347 13.40 -16.81 -11.92
C SER A 347 12.85 -15.91 -13.02
N THR A 348 12.01 -14.90 -12.68
CA THR A 348 11.30 -14.04 -13.64
C THR A 348 12.05 -12.75 -13.97
N PHE A 349 13.08 -12.41 -13.22
CA PHE A 349 13.89 -11.20 -13.42
C PHE A 349 15.35 -11.43 -13.05
N THR A 350 16.19 -10.54 -13.53
CA THR A 350 17.63 -10.53 -13.23
C THR A 350 18.05 -9.19 -12.64
N THR A 351 19.15 -9.19 -11.92
CA THR A 351 19.79 -8.00 -11.38
C THR A 351 21.30 -8.18 -11.37
N ARG A 352 22.04 -7.11 -11.11
CA ARG A 352 23.49 -7.15 -10.99
C ARG A 352 23.92 -6.59 -9.66
N ALA A 353 24.74 -7.35 -8.94
CA ALA A 353 25.32 -6.91 -7.67
C ALA A 353 26.28 -5.72 -7.84
N ASP A 354 26.86 -5.53 -9.04
CA ASP A 354 27.74 -4.41 -9.40
C ASP A 354 27.00 -3.21 -10.01
N ASP A 355 25.68 -3.28 -10.16
CA ASP A 355 24.88 -2.13 -10.59
C ASP A 355 25.05 -0.96 -9.63
N THR A 356 25.06 0.26 -10.16
CA THR A 356 25.24 1.49 -9.37
C THR A 356 24.23 1.60 -8.23
N MET A 357 22.99 1.18 -8.45
CA MET A 357 21.95 1.19 -7.43
C MET A 357 22.13 0.08 -6.38
N ASN A 358 22.81 -1.01 -6.73
CA ASN A 358 23.07 -2.13 -5.85
C ASN A 358 24.50 -2.14 -5.29
N ALA A 359 25.36 -1.19 -5.69
CA ALA A 359 26.80 -1.20 -5.37
C ALA A 359 27.08 -1.22 -3.85
N PHE A 360 26.27 -0.56 -3.06
CA PHE A 360 26.40 -0.56 -1.59
C PHE A 360 25.85 -1.83 -0.94
N LYS A 361 25.20 -2.72 -1.71
CA LYS A 361 24.62 -3.99 -1.24
C LYS A 361 25.41 -5.21 -1.67
N VAL A 362 26.63 -5.01 -2.23
CA VAL A 362 27.46 -6.08 -2.79
C VAL A 362 27.77 -7.22 -1.82
N ASP A 363 27.89 -6.94 -0.54
CA ASP A 363 28.16 -7.93 0.49
C ASP A 363 26.89 -8.70 0.93
N THR A 364 25.70 -8.18 0.64
CA THR A 364 24.42 -8.73 1.08
C THR A 364 23.59 -9.32 -0.07
N LEU A 365 23.88 -8.94 -1.33
CA LEU A 365 23.21 -9.41 -2.53
C LEU A 365 24.10 -10.43 -3.27
N LYS A 366 23.55 -11.63 -3.53
CA LYS A 366 24.20 -12.67 -4.32
C LYS A 366 23.32 -13.06 -5.51
N VAL A 367 23.95 -13.20 -6.66
CA VAL A 367 23.31 -13.65 -7.90
C VAL A 367 24.02 -14.87 -8.46
N ASP A 368 23.32 -15.67 -9.26
CA ASP A 368 23.89 -16.77 -10.02
C ASP A 368 24.58 -16.28 -11.32
N GLY A 369 25.03 -17.22 -12.15
CA GLY A 369 25.72 -16.92 -13.42
C GLY A 369 24.84 -16.26 -14.47
N ASP A 370 23.53 -16.35 -14.35
CA ASP A 370 22.53 -15.77 -15.25
C ASP A 370 21.95 -14.43 -14.71
N GLY A 371 22.32 -14.05 -13.48
CA GLY A 371 21.90 -12.80 -12.83
C GLY A 371 20.65 -12.92 -11.97
N HIS A 372 20.16 -14.13 -11.70
CA HIS A 372 19.05 -14.35 -10.78
C HIS A 372 19.49 -14.26 -9.33
N ILE A 373 18.67 -13.65 -8.47
CA ILE A 373 18.99 -13.51 -7.04
C ILE A 373 18.93 -14.88 -6.37
N THR A 374 20.00 -15.21 -5.65
CA THR A 374 20.09 -16.46 -4.87
C THR A 374 20.06 -16.22 -3.36
N SER A 375 20.43 -15.03 -2.92
CA SER A 375 20.39 -14.60 -1.51
C SER A 375 20.41 -13.09 -1.43
N TYR A 376 19.66 -12.52 -0.51
CA TYR A 376 19.72 -11.11 -0.17
C TYR A 376 19.40 -10.91 1.31
N MET A 377 20.38 -10.41 2.06
CA MET A 377 20.20 -10.02 3.45
C MET A 377 19.61 -8.61 3.50
N ALA A 378 18.30 -8.51 3.67
CA ALA A 378 17.58 -7.25 3.71
C ALA A 378 17.67 -6.58 5.10
N ASP A 379 17.51 -5.26 5.13
CA ASP A 379 17.28 -4.48 6.34
C ASP A 379 15.77 -4.50 6.65
N VAL A 380 15.40 -5.33 7.59
CA VAL A 380 14.00 -5.50 7.97
C VAL A 380 13.67 -4.73 9.25
N ASP A 381 14.57 -4.66 10.19
CA ASP A 381 14.34 -3.99 11.47
C ASP A 381 14.62 -2.49 11.46
N THR A 382 15.27 -1.98 10.40
CA THR A 382 15.56 -0.55 10.19
C THR A 382 16.28 0.13 11.36
N ASP A 383 17.15 -0.59 12.03
CA ASP A 383 17.98 0.01 13.06
C ASP A 383 19.05 0.96 12.47
N ALA A 384 19.64 1.80 13.34
CA ALA A 384 20.65 2.77 12.91
C ALA A 384 21.99 2.12 12.47
N ASN A 385 22.17 0.83 12.73
CA ASN A 385 23.40 0.09 12.48
C ASN A 385 23.17 -1.05 11.49
N TYR A 386 22.40 -0.80 10.44
CA TYR A 386 22.08 -1.79 9.41
C TYR A 386 23.28 -2.61 8.97
N THR A 387 23.14 -3.90 9.02
CA THR A 387 24.15 -4.87 8.60
C THR A 387 23.65 -5.89 7.58
N GLY A 388 22.34 -5.85 7.25
CA GLY A 388 21.65 -6.88 6.46
C GLY A 388 21.45 -8.14 7.32
N ASP A 389 20.33 -8.21 7.99
CA ASP A 389 20.11 -9.18 9.08
C ASP A 389 19.13 -10.30 8.71
N THR A 390 18.31 -10.11 7.71
CA THR A 390 17.22 -11.03 7.37
C THR A 390 17.32 -11.52 5.93
N GLU A 391 17.41 -12.85 5.75
CA GLU A 391 17.39 -13.46 4.40
C GLU A 391 15.99 -13.28 3.79
N ALA A 392 15.93 -12.44 2.74
CA ALA A 392 14.70 -12.12 2.03
C ALA A 392 14.31 -13.16 0.97
N ILE A 393 15.25 -14.00 0.50
CA ILE A 393 14.95 -15.01 -0.50
C ILE A 393 14.49 -16.29 0.18
N LYS A 394 13.22 -16.64 0.00
CA LYS A 394 12.58 -17.84 0.57
C LYS A 394 11.93 -18.62 -0.56
N ASP A 395 12.23 -19.90 -0.68
CA ASP A 395 11.63 -20.81 -1.68
C ASP A 395 11.67 -20.31 -3.13
N GLY A 396 12.71 -19.55 -3.51
CA GLY A 396 12.91 -19.03 -4.87
C GLY A 396 12.20 -17.72 -5.18
N TYR A 397 11.70 -17.01 -4.19
CA TYR A 397 11.14 -15.68 -4.36
C TYR A 397 11.61 -14.73 -3.25
N PHE A 398 11.61 -13.43 -3.53
CA PHE A 398 11.80 -12.40 -2.49
C PHE A 398 10.51 -12.27 -1.71
N ALA A 399 10.58 -12.62 -0.42
CA ALA A 399 9.41 -12.73 0.47
C ALA A 399 9.02 -11.35 1.06
N GLU A 400 8.60 -10.42 0.20
CA GLU A 400 8.11 -9.10 0.58
C GLU A 400 6.96 -9.19 1.59
N SER A 401 6.91 -8.27 2.55
CA SER A 401 5.89 -8.18 3.61
C SER A 401 5.77 -9.39 4.55
N SER A 402 6.75 -10.34 4.54
CA SER A 402 6.69 -11.53 5.39
C SER A 402 7.36 -11.31 6.76
N ASP A 403 8.38 -10.48 6.83
CA ASP A 403 9.14 -10.21 8.07
C ASP A 403 8.84 -8.81 8.64
N ARG A 404 8.30 -7.92 7.80
CA ARG A 404 7.80 -6.58 8.14
C ARG A 404 6.66 -6.23 7.19
N SER A 405 5.64 -5.48 7.66
CA SER A 405 4.51 -5.08 6.81
C SER A 405 4.91 -4.09 5.73
N ALA A 406 5.72 -3.07 6.08
CA ALA A 406 6.24 -2.10 5.13
C ALA A 406 7.22 -2.75 4.15
N PRO A 407 7.23 -2.34 2.88
CA PRO A 407 8.11 -2.88 1.86
C PRO A 407 9.59 -2.78 2.21
N TYR A 408 10.37 -3.81 1.84
CA TYR A 408 11.83 -3.85 1.96
C TYR A 408 12.54 -4.34 0.70
N PHE A 409 11.79 -4.57 -0.41
CA PHE A 409 12.39 -4.77 -1.72
C PHE A 409 12.96 -3.43 -2.24
N ASP A 410 14.27 -3.30 -2.22
CA ASP A 410 14.98 -2.07 -2.54
C ASP A 410 16.08 -2.27 -3.60
N LEU A 411 15.94 -3.31 -4.43
CA LEU A 411 16.90 -3.68 -5.47
C LEU A 411 16.53 -3.11 -6.83
N GLN A 412 17.55 -2.71 -7.60
CA GLN A 412 17.41 -2.38 -9.01
C GLN A 412 17.51 -3.66 -9.85
N ILE A 413 16.54 -3.86 -10.76
CA ILE A 413 16.48 -5.01 -11.66
C ILE A 413 16.69 -4.61 -13.12
N ASP A 414 17.06 -5.59 -13.95
CA ASP A 414 17.27 -5.38 -15.38
C ASP A 414 15.97 -5.02 -16.10
N GLY A 415 16.08 -4.09 -17.05
CA GLY A 415 14.95 -3.57 -17.82
C GLY A 415 14.33 -2.29 -17.27
N ILE A 416 14.76 -1.85 -16.09
CA ILE A 416 14.39 -0.56 -15.47
C ILE A 416 15.59 0.39 -15.53
N THR A 417 15.35 1.62 -15.94
CA THR A 417 16.37 2.69 -15.96
C THR A 417 15.91 3.83 -15.09
N LEU A 418 16.73 4.20 -14.10
CA LEU A 418 16.46 5.38 -13.26
C LEU A 418 17.08 6.62 -13.93
N LEU A 419 16.26 7.66 -14.15
CA LEU A 419 16.74 8.94 -14.72
C LEU A 419 17.38 9.82 -13.66
N ASN A 420 16.96 9.68 -12.43
CA ASN A 420 17.50 10.35 -11.23
C ASN A 420 17.23 9.49 -9.99
N THR A 421 17.69 9.98 -8.82
CA THR A 421 17.36 9.44 -7.50
C THR A 421 17.05 10.59 -6.55
N LYS A 422 16.18 10.35 -5.57
CA LYS A 422 15.82 11.30 -4.50
C LYS A 422 15.70 10.56 -3.17
N MET A 423 16.39 11.08 -2.15
CA MET A 423 16.37 10.54 -0.79
C MET A 423 15.78 11.56 0.16
#